data_147f7312eb96f4f8a1e4c914be5fdc57
#
_entry.id   147f7312eb96f4f8a1e4c914be5fdc57
#
_cell.length_a   1.000
_cell.length_b   1.000
_cell.length_c   1.000
_cell.angle_alpha   90.00
_cell.angle_beta   90.00
_cell.angle_gamma   90.00
#
_symmetry.space_group_name_H-M   'P 1'
#
loop_
_entity.id
_entity.type
_entity.pdbx_description
1 polymer ?
#
loop_
_entity_poly.entity_id
_entity_poly.type
_entity_poly.pdbx_seq_one_letter_code
_entity_poly.pdbx_strand_id
1 'polypeptide(L)'
;PAEPRKRRWWLWLIASPFLLFLLLVILLYLPPVQRFAVDKASEIVSESTGLDITVGRLDLRFPLDLLVRDVKAVEPTTRDTLLSLERLKVELRFWKLLKKEVEIEEISIRNATFDTRDFIDGVVVSGHLGELFLESHGVVFSPETARINEFSVKNTDVSLTLGSIESTDTVPSEPLYWKILLDEIDFENVGFALKM
;
A
#
# COMPACT_ATOMS: atom_id res chain seq x y z
N PRO A 1 4.07 65.43 -5.60
CA PRO A 1 4.68 64.49 -4.66
C PRO A 1 4.24 63.10 -5.00
N ALA A 2 5.14 62.32 -5.58
CA ALA A 2 4.90 60.92 -5.88
C ALA A 2 4.99 60.09 -4.59
N GLU A 3 3.89 59.49 -4.17
CA GLU A 3 3.90 58.53 -3.06
C GLU A 3 4.75 57.31 -3.42
N PRO A 4 5.61 56.86 -2.52
CA PRO A 4 6.47 55.75 -2.80
C PRO A 4 5.62 54.44 -2.84
N ARG A 5 5.61 53.83 -3.99
CA ARG A 5 5.08 52.46 -4.24
C ARG A 5 5.91 51.43 -3.45
N LYS A 6 5.95 51.64 -2.10
CA LYS A 6 6.63 50.73 -1.19
C LYS A 6 5.69 49.59 -0.83
N ARG A 7 6.23 48.37 -1.00
CA ARG A 7 5.88 47.20 -0.18
C ARG A 7 4.89 46.16 -0.71
N ARG A 8 4.93 45.87 -2.02
CA ARG A 8 4.27 44.66 -2.52
C ARG A 8 5.22 43.50 -2.79
N TRP A 9 6.54 43.71 -2.78
CA TRP A 9 7.51 42.66 -3.08
C TRP A 9 7.67 41.61 -1.94
N TRP A 10 7.51 42.02 -0.70
CA TRP A 10 7.58 41.08 0.43
C TRP A 10 6.36 40.15 0.46
N LEU A 11 5.20 40.55 -0.06
CA LEU A 11 4.05 39.69 -0.27
C LEU A 11 4.37 38.59 -1.30
N TRP A 12 5.14 38.95 -2.33
CA TRP A 12 5.63 37.97 -3.29
C TRP A 12 6.66 37.00 -2.69
N LEU A 13 7.45 37.45 -1.75
CA LEU A 13 8.46 36.66 -1.06
C LEU A 13 7.80 35.64 -0.09
N ILE A 14 6.68 35.99 0.52
CA ILE A 14 5.86 35.10 1.33
C ILE A 14 4.96 34.21 0.46
N ALA A 15 4.41 34.77 -0.62
CA ALA A 15 3.54 34.04 -1.54
C ALA A 15 4.32 33.02 -2.41
N SER A 16 5.60 33.30 -2.71
CA SER A 16 6.44 32.43 -3.56
C SER A 16 6.57 31.01 -3.06
N PRO A 17 6.92 30.71 -1.79
CA PRO A 17 6.99 29.32 -1.31
C PRO A 17 5.62 28.65 -1.27
N PHE A 18 4.56 29.40 -0.99
CA PHE A 18 3.20 28.88 -1.03
C PHE A 18 2.76 28.56 -2.47
N LEU A 19 3.11 29.40 -3.42
CA LEU A 19 2.79 29.21 -4.84
C LEU A 19 3.61 28.08 -5.44
N LEU A 20 4.88 27.94 -5.02
CA LEU A 20 5.74 26.81 -5.36
C LEU A 20 5.18 25.51 -4.80
N PHE A 21 4.75 25.50 -3.54
CA PHE A 21 4.10 24.35 -2.91
C PHE A 21 2.82 23.96 -3.66
N LEU A 22 1.96 24.92 -3.96
CA LEU A 22 0.74 24.70 -4.73
C LEU A 22 1.06 24.13 -6.12
N LEU A 23 2.09 24.66 -6.79
CA LEU A 23 2.55 24.13 -8.07
C LEU A 23 3.03 22.69 -7.97
N LEU A 24 3.80 22.35 -6.93
CA LEU A 24 4.26 20.97 -6.68
C LEU A 24 3.09 20.03 -6.42
N VAL A 25 2.10 20.48 -5.65
CA VAL A 25 0.87 19.70 -5.42
C VAL A 25 0.15 19.45 -6.75
N ILE A 26 -0.05 20.50 -7.57
CA ILE A 26 -0.70 20.35 -8.88
C ILE A 26 0.10 19.39 -9.78
N LEU A 27 1.43 19.50 -9.81
CA LEU A 27 2.31 18.62 -10.57
C LEU A 27 2.12 17.14 -10.18
N LEU A 28 1.96 16.86 -8.89
CA LEU A 28 1.77 15.49 -8.38
C LEU A 28 0.49 14.82 -8.93
N TYR A 29 -0.54 15.62 -9.27
CA TYR A 29 -1.79 15.13 -9.83
C TYR A 29 -1.81 15.05 -11.36
N LEU A 30 -0.71 15.42 -12.02
CA LEU A 30 -0.61 15.29 -13.47
C LEU A 30 -0.42 13.83 -13.89
N PRO A 31 -1.16 13.34 -14.89
CA PRO A 31 -1.06 11.95 -15.35
C PRO A 31 0.36 11.48 -15.73
N PRO A 32 1.21 12.29 -16.36
CA PRO A 32 2.58 11.86 -16.66
C PRO A 32 3.44 11.65 -15.41
N VAL A 33 3.24 12.45 -14.36
CA VAL A 33 3.95 12.30 -13.09
C VAL A 33 3.50 11.03 -12.37
N GLN A 34 2.19 10.75 -12.38
CA GLN A 34 1.66 9.52 -11.81
C GLN A 34 2.16 8.28 -12.55
N ARG A 35 2.24 8.30 -13.88
CA ARG A 35 2.83 7.19 -14.66
C ARG A 35 4.30 6.97 -14.32
N PHE A 36 5.08 8.03 -14.26
CA PHE A 36 6.48 7.93 -13.85
C PHE A 36 6.63 7.32 -12.44
N ALA A 37 5.75 7.72 -11.50
CA ALA A 37 5.73 7.16 -10.15
C ALA A 37 5.38 5.66 -10.16
N VAL A 38 4.43 5.23 -11.00
CA VAL A 38 4.07 3.81 -11.21
C VAL A 38 5.26 3.03 -11.73
N ASP A 39 5.90 3.51 -12.80
CA ASP A 39 7.02 2.81 -13.42
C ASP A 39 8.18 2.63 -12.43
N LYS A 40 8.50 3.68 -11.67
CA LYS A 40 9.54 3.62 -10.64
C LYS A 40 9.17 2.73 -9.45
N ALA A 41 7.93 2.78 -8.98
CA ALA A 41 7.47 1.91 -7.91
C ALA A 41 7.48 0.44 -8.34
N SER A 42 7.01 0.14 -9.56
CA SER A 42 7.04 -1.22 -10.12
C SER A 42 8.47 -1.74 -10.26
N GLU A 43 9.40 -0.92 -10.76
CA GLU A 43 10.83 -1.26 -10.88
C GLU A 43 11.43 -1.61 -9.50
N ILE A 44 11.25 -0.73 -8.50
CA ILE A 44 11.80 -0.94 -7.15
C ILE A 44 11.23 -2.21 -6.50
N VAL A 45 9.92 -2.43 -6.63
CA VAL A 45 9.29 -3.63 -6.05
C VAL A 45 9.70 -4.88 -6.82
N SER A 46 9.83 -4.83 -8.14
CA SER A 46 10.32 -5.94 -8.95
C SER A 46 11.76 -6.33 -8.57
N GLU A 47 12.65 -5.34 -8.41
CA GLU A 47 14.02 -5.58 -7.97
C GLU A 47 14.10 -6.17 -6.57
N SER A 48 13.25 -5.72 -5.65
CA SER A 48 13.27 -6.19 -4.26
C SER A 48 12.64 -7.57 -4.06
N THR A 49 11.68 -7.94 -4.90
CA THR A 49 10.95 -9.22 -4.81
C THR A 49 11.46 -10.28 -5.77
N GLY A 50 12.18 -9.91 -6.82
CA GLY A 50 12.56 -10.80 -7.91
C GLY A 50 11.40 -11.18 -8.84
N LEU A 51 10.26 -10.49 -8.74
CA LEU A 51 9.07 -10.73 -9.56
C LEU A 51 8.90 -9.62 -10.62
N ASP A 52 8.33 -9.96 -11.76
CA ASP A 52 7.88 -8.99 -12.76
C ASP A 52 6.55 -8.37 -12.28
N ILE A 53 6.61 -7.16 -11.73
CA ILE A 53 5.42 -6.47 -11.22
C ILE A 53 4.95 -5.44 -12.24
N THR A 54 3.69 -5.54 -12.61
CA THR A 54 3.02 -4.61 -13.49
C THR A 54 1.83 -3.96 -12.78
N VAL A 55 1.69 -2.65 -12.96
CA VAL A 55 0.58 -1.87 -12.42
C VAL A 55 -0.14 -1.21 -13.59
N GLY A 56 -1.42 -1.51 -13.78
CA GLY A 56 -2.20 -0.96 -14.89
C GLY A 56 -2.48 0.52 -14.73
N ARG A 57 -2.89 0.95 -13.55
CA ARG A 57 -3.19 2.34 -13.25
C ARG A 57 -2.94 2.68 -11.79
N LEU A 58 -2.40 3.88 -11.59
CA LEU A 58 -2.32 4.55 -10.30
C LEU A 58 -3.07 5.88 -10.42
N ASP A 59 -4.04 6.09 -9.56
CA ASP A 59 -4.74 7.36 -9.44
C ASP A 59 -4.46 7.91 -8.03
N LEU A 60 -3.87 9.07 -7.95
CA LEU A 60 -3.72 9.81 -6.71
C LEU A 60 -4.82 10.85 -6.63
N ARG A 61 -5.61 10.82 -5.56
CA ARG A 61 -6.70 11.78 -5.30
C ARG A 61 -6.36 12.65 -4.12
N PHE A 62 -6.92 13.87 -4.12
CA PHE A 62 -6.77 14.78 -2.99
C PHE A 62 -7.60 14.28 -1.79
N PRO A 63 -7.11 14.32 -0.52
CA PRO A 63 -5.79 14.86 -0.13
C PRO A 63 -4.62 13.89 -0.34
N LEU A 64 -4.77 12.56 -0.19
CA LEU A 64 -3.76 11.52 -0.40
C LEU A 64 -4.39 10.12 -0.45
N ASP A 65 -5.45 9.98 -1.25
CA ASP A 65 -6.01 8.67 -1.53
C ASP A 65 -5.25 8.06 -2.70
N LEU A 66 -4.61 6.96 -2.45
CA LEU A 66 -3.93 6.17 -3.46
C LEU A 66 -4.85 5.06 -3.94
N LEU A 67 -5.15 5.04 -5.22
CA LEU A 67 -5.93 3.99 -5.87
C LEU A 67 -5.08 3.31 -6.92
N VAL A 68 -4.72 2.06 -6.67
CA VAL A 68 -3.96 1.21 -7.59
C VAL A 68 -4.91 0.19 -8.21
N ARG A 69 -4.79 -0.04 -9.51
CA ARG A 69 -5.62 -1.00 -10.25
C ARG A 69 -4.78 -1.90 -11.14
N ASP A 70 -5.31 -3.11 -11.34
CA ASP A 70 -4.77 -4.09 -12.27
C ASP A 70 -3.29 -4.39 -11.99
N VAL A 71 -2.99 -4.75 -10.73
CA VAL A 71 -1.66 -5.18 -10.33
C VAL A 71 -1.49 -6.65 -10.63
N LYS A 72 -0.36 -7.00 -11.25
CA LYS A 72 0.04 -8.39 -11.47
C LYS A 72 1.48 -8.57 -11.05
N ALA A 73 1.74 -9.67 -10.35
CA ALA A 73 3.07 -10.15 -10.06
C ALA A 73 3.27 -11.51 -10.74
N VAL A 74 4.29 -11.58 -11.58
CA VAL A 74 4.59 -12.75 -12.42
C VAL A 74 6.00 -13.22 -12.09
N GLU A 75 6.19 -14.50 -11.92
CA GLU A 75 7.52 -15.10 -11.78
C GLU A 75 8.25 -15.06 -13.12
N PRO A 76 9.45 -14.47 -13.21
CA PRO A 76 10.15 -14.28 -14.49
C PRO A 76 10.53 -15.60 -15.17
N THR A 77 10.81 -16.65 -14.38
CA THR A 77 11.33 -17.94 -14.87
C THR A 77 10.20 -18.79 -15.45
N THR A 78 9.14 -18.99 -14.71
CA THR A 78 8.02 -19.87 -15.09
C THR A 78 6.94 -19.14 -15.88
N ARG A 79 6.90 -17.81 -15.80
CA ARG A 79 5.84 -16.94 -16.35
C ARG A 79 4.48 -17.15 -15.66
N ASP A 80 4.49 -17.73 -14.47
CA ASP A 80 3.29 -17.91 -13.68
C ASP A 80 2.89 -16.62 -12.99
N THR A 81 1.58 -16.34 -12.99
CA THR A 81 1.02 -15.22 -12.25
C THR A 81 0.82 -15.63 -10.80
N LEU A 82 1.63 -15.10 -9.89
CA LEU A 82 1.54 -15.38 -8.46
C LEU A 82 0.53 -14.50 -7.74
N LEU A 83 0.29 -13.29 -8.26
CA LEU A 83 -0.70 -12.34 -7.74
C LEU A 83 -1.40 -11.61 -8.88
N SER A 84 -2.70 -11.52 -8.78
CA SER A 84 -3.52 -10.63 -9.62
C SER A 84 -4.48 -9.88 -8.71
N LEU A 85 -4.44 -8.55 -8.73
CA LEU A 85 -5.22 -7.67 -7.87
C LEU A 85 -5.95 -6.65 -8.72
N GLU A 86 -7.28 -6.60 -8.64
CA GLU A 86 -8.09 -5.65 -9.40
C GLU A 86 -7.97 -4.24 -8.84
N ARG A 87 -8.09 -4.10 -7.50
CA ARG A 87 -8.11 -2.78 -6.86
C ARG A 87 -7.53 -2.81 -5.44
N LEU A 88 -6.62 -1.87 -5.21
CA LEU A 88 -6.12 -1.50 -3.89
C LEU A 88 -6.35 0.00 -3.69
N LYS A 89 -7.03 0.35 -2.60
CA LYS A 89 -7.18 1.74 -2.14
C LYS A 89 -6.46 1.88 -0.82
N VAL A 90 -5.68 2.94 -0.68
CA VAL A 90 -5.02 3.32 0.57
C VAL A 90 -5.26 4.80 0.80
N GLU A 91 -5.85 5.14 1.93
CA GLU A 91 -6.01 6.52 2.38
C GLU A 91 -4.97 6.85 3.44
N LEU A 92 -4.27 7.95 3.24
CA LEU A 92 -3.23 8.42 4.14
C LEU A 92 -3.61 9.76 4.76
N ARG A 93 -3.31 9.93 6.05
CA ARG A 93 -3.54 11.19 6.74
C ARG A 93 -2.53 12.25 6.34
N PHE A 94 -2.95 13.17 5.45
CA PHE A 94 -2.10 14.21 4.87
C PHE A 94 -1.33 15.03 5.91
N TRP A 95 -1.99 15.47 6.99
CA TRP A 95 -1.37 16.33 8.00
C TRP A 95 -0.26 15.64 8.80
N LYS A 96 -0.31 14.32 8.87
CA LYS A 96 0.73 13.50 9.51
C LYS A 96 1.98 13.40 8.65
N LEU A 97 1.81 13.28 7.35
CA LEU A 97 2.95 13.27 6.42
C LEU A 97 3.77 14.54 6.47
N LEU A 98 3.15 15.71 6.69
CA LEU A 98 3.87 16.96 6.90
C LEU A 98 4.78 16.93 8.15
N LYS A 99 4.48 16.07 9.11
CA LYS A 99 5.29 15.81 10.30
C LYS A 99 6.25 14.64 10.13
N LYS A 100 6.38 14.09 8.91
CA LYS A 100 7.15 12.88 8.59
C LYS A 100 6.62 11.61 9.29
N GLU A 101 5.37 11.61 9.68
CA GLU A 101 4.66 10.47 10.23
C GLU A 101 3.77 9.87 9.12
N VAL A 102 3.88 8.56 8.88
CA VAL A 102 2.97 7.85 7.98
C VAL A 102 1.85 7.26 8.83
N GLU A 103 0.64 7.71 8.58
CA GLU A 103 -0.57 7.20 9.23
C GLU A 103 -1.58 6.78 8.16
N ILE A 104 -1.95 5.50 8.18
CA ILE A 104 -2.93 4.92 7.27
C ILE A 104 -4.30 5.05 7.92
N GLU A 105 -5.27 5.60 7.21
CA GLU A 105 -6.67 5.72 7.65
C GLU A 105 -7.53 4.57 7.13
N GLU A 106 -7.36 4.20 5.86
CA GLU A 106 -8.14 3.14 5.22
C GLU A 106 -7.26 2.30 4.30
N ILE A 107 -7.50 0.98 4.31
CA ILE A 107 -7.04 0.06 3.27
C ILE A 107 -8.25 -0.71 2.77
N SER A 108 -8.46 -0.71 1.45
CA SER A 108 -9.47 -1.54 0.82
C SER A 108 -8.88 -2.30 -0.36
N ILE A 109 -9.07 -3.62 -0.35
CA ILE A 109 -8.64 -4.54 -1.42
C ILE A 109 -9.89 -5.16 -2.01
N ARG A 110 -9.96 -5.24 -3.33
CA ARG A 110 -11.03 -5.94 -4.04
C ARG A 110 -10.48 -6.85 -5.12
N ASN A 111 -11.00 -8.06 -5.14
CA ASN A 111 -10.70 -9.09 -6.13
C ASN A 111 -9.19 -9.33 -6.29
N ALA A 112 -8.59 -9.93 -5.29
CA ALA A 112 -7.22 -10.43 -5.38
C ALA A 112 -7.22 -11.94 -5.50
N THR A 113 -6.47 -12.46 -6.46
CA THR A 113 -6.18 -13.89 -6.58
C THR A 113 -4.69 -14.09 -6.43
N PHE A 114 -4.29 -15.03 -5.62
CA PHE A 114 -2.89 -15.34 -5.33
C PHE A 114 -2.64 -16.82 -5.32
N ASP A 115 -1.47 -17.22 -5.80
CA ASP A 115 -0.98 -18.60 -5.81
C ASP A 115 0.55 -18.55 -5.79
N THR A 116 1.13 -18.73 -4.60
CA THR A 116 2.59 -18.63 -4.43
C THR A 116 3.34 -19.83 -5.02
N ARG A 117 2.66 -20.95 -5.26
CA ARG A 117 3.27 -22.19 -5.76
C ARG A 117 4.59 -22.50 -5.04
N ASP A 118 5.65 -22.74 -5.80
CA ASP A 118 6.98 -23.06 -5.29
C ASP A 118 7.85 -21.79 -5.06
N PHE A 119 7.27 -20.60 -5.13
CA PHE A 119 8.00 -19.34 -4.93
C PHE A 119 8.48 -19.17 -3.48
N ILE A 120 7.75 -19.73 -2.53
CA ILE A 120 8.13 -19.78 -1.11
C ILE A 120 8.41 -21.23 -0.74
N ASP A 121 9.65 -21.51 -0.43
CA ASP A 121 10.08 -22.89 -0.07
C ASP A 121 9.24 -23.46 1.08
N GLY A 122 8.63 -24.62 0.82
CA GLY A 122 7.85 -25.36 1.81
C GLY A 122 6.51 -24.75 2.20
N VAL A 123 6.08 -23.64 1.59
CA VAL A 123 4.79 -23.00 1.89
C VAL A 123 4.09 -22.59 0.60
N VAL A 124 2.93 -23.18 0.33
CA VAL A 124 2.09 -22.75 -0.78
C VAL A 124 0.84 -22.07 -0.22
N VAL A 125 0.67 -20.81 -0.58
CA VAL A 125 -0.52 -20.02 -0.26
C VAL A 125 -1.28 -19.75 -1.55
N SER A 126 -2.51 -20.20 -1.63
CA SER A 126 -3.36 -19.93 -2.78
C SER A 126 -4.76 -19.54 -2.35
N GLY A 127 -5.43 -18.73 -3.16
CA GLY A 127 -6.78 -18.32 -2.83
C GLY A 127 -7.28 -17.15 -3.62
N HIS A 128 -8.50 -16.79 -3.25
CA HIS A 128 -9.19 -15.60 -3.74
C HIS A 128 -9.65 -14.76 -2.57
N LEU A 129 -9.32 -13.49 -2.59
CA LEU A 129 -9.78 -12.47 -1.66
C LEU A 129 -10.82 -11.62 -2.38
N GLY A 130 -12.08 -11.75 -2.04
CA GLY A 130 -13.14 -10.95 -2.63
C GLY A 130 -13.07 -9.49 -2.19
N GLU A 131 -13.13 -9.24 -0.89
CA GLU A 131 -13.03 -7.91 -0.32
C GLU A 131 -12.32 -7.96 1.04
N LEU A 132 -11.35 -7.07 1.23
CA LEU A 132 -10.77 -6.74 2.51
C LEU A 132 -10.92 -5.26 2.74
N PHE A 133 -11.43 -4.90 3.91
CA PHE A 133 -11.57 -3.54 4.37
C PHE A 133 -10.93 -3.39 5.74
N LEU A 134 -10.14 -2.35 5.91
CA LEU A 134 -9.52 -1.99 7.16
C LEU A 134 -9.65 -0.48 7.33
N GLU A 135 -10.29 -0.07 8.41
CA GLU A 135 -10.35 1.32 8.85
C GLU A 135 -9.54 1.47 10.13
N SER A 136 -8.70 2.48 10.19
CA SER A 136 -7.87 2.71 11.37
C SER A 136 -7.86 4.18 11.81
N HIS A 137 -7.75 4.39 13.12
CA HIS A 137 -7.46 5.71 13.70
C HIS A 137 -5.95 5.92 13.92
N GLY A 138 -5.12 5.18 13.21
CA GLY A 138 -3.68 5.35 13.17
C GLY A 138 -2.92 4.03 13.22
N VAL A 139 -2.39 3.63 12.09
CA VAL A 139 -1.28 2.69 12.03
C VAL A 139 -0.01 3.53 12.03
N VAL A 140 0.72 3.51 13.15
CA VAL A 140 1.95 4.27 13.33
C VAL A 140 3.12 3.30 13.35
N PHE A 141 4.03 3.46 12.40
CA PHE A 141 5.19 2.57 12.26
C PHE A 141 6.30 2.82 13.30
N SER A 142 6.20 3.91 14.07
CA SER A 142 7.13 4.19 15.16
C SER A 142 6.47 5.08 16.23
N PRO A 143 6.15 4.58 17.42
CA PRO A 143 6.25 3.20 17.90
C PRO A 143 5.25 2.27 17.22
N GLU A 144 5.61 1.04 17.00
CA GLU A 144 4.87 -0.02 16.30
C GLU A 144 3.49 -0.27 16.93
N THR A 145 2.55 0.62 16.65
CA THR A 145 1.20 0.60 17.19
C THR A 145 0.18 0.71 16.07
N ALA A 146 -0.82 -0.17 16.10
CA ALA A 146 -1.96 -0.10 15.20
C ALA A 146 -3.25 -0.05 16.02
N ARG A 147 -4.07 0.95 15.77
CA ARG A 147 -5.44 1.00 16.27
C ARG A 147 -6.38 0.85 15.10
N ILE A 148 -7.00 -0.31 14.99
CA ILE A 148 -7.90 -0.70 13.93
C ILE A 148 -9.32 -0.61 14.48
N ASN A 149 -10.17 0.19 13.84
CA ASN A 149 -11.57 0.34 14.23
C ASN A 149 -12.39 -0.78 13.65
N GLU A 150 -12.23 -1.02 12.35
CA GLU A 150 -12.96 -2.04 11.62
C GLU A 150 -12.00 -2.85 10.77
N PHE A 151 -12.13 -4.16 10.84
CA PHE A 151 -11.48 -5.11 9.94
C PHE A 151 -12.53 -6.05 9.38
N SER A 152 -12.76 -6.00 8.09
CA SER A 152 -13.78 -6.80 7.41
C SER A 152 -13.18 -7.59 6.26
N VAL A 153 -13.54 -8.88 6.16
CA VAL A 153 -13.15 -9.76 5.05
C VAL A 153 -14.38 -10.46 4.51
N LYS A 154 -14.63 -10.35 3.20
CA LYS A 154 -15.81 -10.92 2.57
C LYS A 154 -15.48 -11.72 1.31
N ASN A 155 -16.26 -12.80 1.08
CA ASN A 155 -16.17 -13.63 -0.12
C ASN A 155 -14.74 -14.10 -0.40
N THR A 156 -14.11 -14.69 0.59
CA THR A 156 -12.68 -15.00 0.57
C THR A 156 -12.46 -16.49 0.85
N ASP A 157 -11.64 -17.11 0.01
CA ASP A 157 -11.21 -18.51 0.18
C ASP A 157 -9.68 -18.58 0.14
N VAL A 158 -9.06 -19.10 1.20
CA VAL A 158 -7.61 -19.23 1.33
C VAL A 158 -7.24 -20.68 1.64
N SER A 159 -6.28 -21.20 0.91
CA SER A 159 -5.67 -22.50 1.15
C SER A 159 -4.19 -22.32 1.48
N LEU A 160 -3.78 -22.82 2.62
CA LEU A 160 -2.39 -22.92 3.05
C LEU A 160 -1.95 -24.38 3.00
N THR A 161 -0.92 -24.66 2.22
CA THR A 161 -0.29 -25.97 2.18
C THR A 161 1.12 -25.86 2.74
N LEU A 162 1.39 -26.62 3.79
CA LEU A 162 2.72 -26.69 4.41
C LEU A 162 3.41 -27.96 3.90
N GLY A 163 4.53 -27.78 3.20
CA GLY A 163 5.44 -28.84 2.82
C GLY A 163 6.41 -29.17 3.97
N SER A 164 7.19 -30.22 3.80
CA SER A 164 8.29 -30.53 4.73
C SER A 164 9.38 -29.49 4.59
N ILE A 165 9.46 -28.57 5.52
CA ILE A 165 10.57 -27.62 5.62
C ILE A 165 11.74 -28.40 6.24
N GLU A 166 12.77 -28.69 5.45
CA GLU A 166 14.07 -29.05 6.02
C GLU A 166 14.60 -27.77 6.67
N SER A 167 14.48 -27.70 7.99
CA SER A 167 14.93 -26.54 8.78
C SER A 167 16.45 -26.43 8.73
N THR A 168 16.95 -25.73 7.73
CA THR A 168 18.33 -25.27 7.68
C THR A 168 18.34 -23.82 8.20
N ASP A 169 18.91 -23.67 9.40
CA ASP A 169 19.20 -22.41 10.10
C ASP A 169 17.99 -21.53 10.51
N THR A 170 17.52 -21.74 11.72
CA THR A 170 16.77 -20.74 12.47
C THR A 170 17.66 -19.53 12.76
N VAL A 171 17.66 -18.55 11.87
CA VAL A 171 18.08 -17.21 12.26
C VAL A 171 17.05 -16.74 13.28
N PRO A 172 17.44 -16.39 14.53
CA PRO A 172 16.50 -15.85 15.49
C PRO A 172 15.92 -14.56 14.92
N SER A 173 14.67 -14.58 14.44
CA SER A 173 13.96 -13.36 14.10
C SER A 173 13.69 -12.59 15.38
N GLU A 174 14.08 -11.33 15.43
CA GLU A 174 13.68 -10.47 16.54
C GLU A 174 12.14 -10.46 16.62
N PRO A 175 11.58 -10.65 17.83
CA PRO A 175 10.13 -10.69 17.96
C PRO A 175 9.52 -9.36 17.55
N LEU A 176 8.53 -9.38 16.67
CA LEU A 176 7.77 -8.19 16.27
C LEU A 176 6.89 -7.74 17.45
N TYR A 177 7.21 -6.60 18.04
CA TYR A 177 6.48 -6.03 19.19
C TYR A 177 5.38 -5.06 18.73
N TRP A 178 4.50 -5.48 17.82
CA TRP A 178 3.35 -4.67 17.43
C TRP A 178 2.26 -4.73 18.51
N LYS A 179 1.82 -3.54 18.97
CA LYS A 179 0.63 -3.41 19.78
C LYS A 179 -0.56 -3.12 18.89
N ILE A 180 -1.41 -4.12 18.69
CA ILE A 180 -2.62 -4.01 17.86
C ILE A 180 -3.82 -3.93 18.79
N LEU A 181 -4.62 -2.88 18.63
CA LEU A 181 -5.94 -2.71 19.21
C LEU A 181 -6.96 -2.81 18.09
N LEU A 182 -7.93 -3.69 18.23
CA LEU A 182 -8.93 -3.97 17.22
C LEU A 182 -10.31 -3.89 17.86
N ASP A 183 -11.16 -3.00 17.35
CA ASP A 183 -12.47 -2.71 17.94
C ASP A 183 -13.57 -3.60 17.33
N GLU A 184 -13.57 -3.78 16.00
CA GLU A 184 -14.58 -4.58 15.28
C GLU A 184 -13.94 -5.50 14.24
N ILE A 185 -14.45 -6.75 14.17
CA ILE A 185 -14.07 -7.74 13.15
C ILE A 185 -15.35 -8.28 12.52
N ASP A 186 -15.42 -8.24 11.18
CA ASP A 186 -16.50 -8.81 10.40
C ASP A 186 -15.96 -9.82 9.38
N PHE A 187 -16.46 -11.06 9.43
CA PHE A 187 -16.16 -12.10 8.44
C PHE A 187 -17.44 -12.58 7.80
N GLU A 188 -17.55 -12.41 6.49
CA GLU A 188 -18.69 -12.84 5.72
C GLU A 188 -18.24 -13.78 4.58
N ASN A 189 -18.76 -15.01 4.58
CA ASN A 189 -18.44 -15.99 3.53
C ASN A 189 -16.93 -16.19 3.35
N VAL A 190 -16.23 -16.56 4.43
CA VAL A 190 -14.78 -16.77 4.46
C VAL A 190 -14.49 -18.26 4.65
N GLY A 191 -13.75 -18.85 3.70
CA GLY A 191 -13.23 -20.22 3.76
C GLY A 191 -11.73 -20.24 4.04
N PHE A 192 -11.29 -21.16 4.90
CA PHE A 192 -9.86 -21.41 5.14
C PHE A 192 -9.59 -22.90 5.14
N ALA A 193 -8.61 -23.34 4.35
CA ALA A 193 -8.16 -24.71 4.28
C ALA A 193 -6.67 -24.81 4.63
N LEU A 194 -6.32 -25.66 5.61
CA LEU A 194 -4.93 -25.99 5.95
C LEU A 194 -4.66 -27.43 5.51
N LYS A 195 -3.60 -27.61 4.71
CA LYS A 195 -3.10 -28.88 4.26
C LYS A 195 -1.66 -29.07 4.78
N MET A 196 -1.38 -30.21 5.37
CA MET A 196 -0.08 -30.60 5.93
C MET A 196 0.39 -31.89 5.29
#